data_0391b5ddc29d77f39a2892f0531f0126
#
_entry.id   0391b5ddc29d77f39a2892f0531f0126
#
_cell.length_a   1.000
_cell.length_b   1.000
_cell.length_c   1.000
_cell.angle_alpha   90.00
_cell.angle_beta   90.00
_cell.angle_gamma   90.00
#
_symmetry.space_group_name_H-M   'P 1'
#
loop_
_entity.id
_entity.type
_entity.pdbx_description
1 polymer ?
#
loop_
_entity_poly.entity_id
_entity_poly.type
_entity_poly.pdbx_seq_one_letter_code
_entity_poly.pdbx_strand_id
1 'polypeptide(L)'
;LSATETLLQAHPDVDLILTVNDPGSLGALNAVEAAGNKNTIVMGLGIDKRVLQGVLDGTFPGSVSPAPIETGRALAAVSFALNRGDKVPANVVVPVVTITKDNAQAIMDSLYKK
;
A
#
# COMPACT_ATOMS: atom_id res chain seq x y z
N LEU A 1 4.48 12.79 7.60
CA LEU A 1 5.81 13.32 7.84
C LEU A 1 6.02 13.59 9.33
N SER A 2 5.32 14.52 9.94
CA SER A 2 5.51 14.90 11.37
C SER A 2 5.35 13.74 12.36
N ALA A 3 4.39 12.83 12.16
CA ALA A 3 4.22 11.67 13.03
C ALA A 3 5.43 10.72 12.99
N THR A 4 6.01 10.51 11.82
CA THR A 4 7.21 9.66 11.67
C THR A 4 8.44 10.35 12.26
N GLU A 5 8.59 11.67 12.08
CA GLU A 5 9.67 12.43 12.70
C GLU A 5 9.63 12.32 14.22
N THR A 6 8.44 12.48 14.82
CA THR A 6 8.24 12.32 16.27
C THR A 6 8.58 10.89 16.73
N LEU A 7 8.16 9.90 15.96
CA LEU A 7 8.44 8.49 16.25
C LEU A 7 9.95 8.21 16.21
N LEU A 8 10.66 8.69 15.19
CA LEU A 8 12.10 8.52 15.08
C LEU A 8 12.89 9.28 16.17
N GLN A 9 12.38 10.41 16.66
CA GLN A 9 12.97 11.10 17.81
C GLN A 9 12.82 10.29 19.10
N ALA A 10 11.66 9.64 19.29
CA ALA A 10 11.38 8.82 20.47
C ALA A 10 12.05 7.43 20.39
N HIS A 11 12.20 6.90 19.19
CA HIS A 11 12.69 5.54 18.89
C HIS A 11 13.69 5.58 17.72
N PRO A 12 14.91 6.10 17.93
CA PRO A 12 15.88 6.25 16.83
C PRO A 12 16.41 4.94 16.28
N ASP A 13 16.21 3.85 17.00
CA ASP A 13 16.63 2.47 16.70
C ASP A 13 15.51 1.59 16.14
N VAL A 14 14.37 2.18 15.72
CA VAL A 14 13.28 1.38 15.13
C VAL A 14 13.72 0.74 13.82
N ASP A 15 13.50 -0.56 13.70
CA ASP A 15 13.88 -1.35 12.52
C ASP A 15 12.86 -1.23 11.38
N LEU A 16 11.56 -1.14 11.70
CA LEU A 16 10.47 -1.17 10.72
C LEU A 16 9.36 -0.19 11.05
N ILE A 17 8.95 0.57 10.05
CA ILE A 17 7.75 1.41 10.09
C ILE A 17 6.72 0.86 9.10
N LEU A 18 5.58 0.42 9.64
CA LEU A 18 4.43 0.01 8.84
C LEU A 18 3.45 1.18 8.68
N THR A 19 2.98 1.37 7.47
CA THR A 19 2.03 2.43 7.13
C THR A 19 0.75 1.85 6.51
N VAL A 20 -0.34 2.60 6.59
CA VAL A 20 -1.67 2.11 6.18
C VAL A 20 -2.08 2.54 4.76
N ASN A 21 -1.27 3.35 4.09
CA ASN A 21 -1.56 3.85 2.73
C ASN A 21 -0.32 4.44 2.06
N ASP A 22 -0.40 4.67 0.73
CA ASP A 22 0.69 5.23 -0.06
C ASP A 22 1.20 6.60 0.43
N PRO A 23 0.35 7.60 0.75
CA PRO A 23 0.84 8.87 1.30
C PRO A 23 1.60 8.70 2.61
N GLY A 24 1.14 7.77 3.46
CA GLY A 24 1.83 7.42 4.69
C GLY A 24 3.22 6.83 4.43
N SER A 25 3.32 5.88 3.49
CA SER A 25 4.57 5.24 3.10
C SER A 25 5.59 6.25 2.58
N LEU A 26 5.16 7.11 1.65
CA LEU A 26 6.02 8.15 1.07
C LEU A 26 6.45 9.19 2.12
N GLY A 27 5.52 9.59 3.00
CA GLY A 27 5.82 10.52 4.09
C GLY A 27 6.78 9.92 5.13
N ALA A 28 6.62 8.64 5.46
CA ALA A 28 7.51 7.95 6.37
C ALA A 28 8.92 7.78 5.77
N LEU A 29 9.00 7.40 4.48
CA LEU A 29 10.28 7.30 3.78
C LEU A 29 11.02 8.62 3.80
N ASN A 30 10.36 9.73 3.42
CA ASN A 30 10.98 11.05 3.44
C ASN A 30 11.51 11.44 4.84
N ALA A 31 10.79 11.09 5.91
CA ALA A 31 11.22 11.37 7.28
C ALA A 31 12.45 10.54 7.68
N VAL A 32 12.47 9.25 7.31
CA VAL A 32 13.60 8.34 7.54
C VAL A 32 14.85 8.85 6.81
N GLU A 33 14.71 9.24 5.54
CA GLU A 33 15.79 9.80 4.72
C GLU A 33 16.31 11.14 5.29
N ALA A 34 15.39 12.05 5.66
CA ALA A 34 15.73 13.34 6.24
C ALA A 34 16.46 13.22 7.60
N ALA A 35 16.13 12.17 8.36
CA ALA A 35 16.83 11.84 9.61
C ALA A 35 18.20 11.18 9.37
N GLY A 36 18.57 10.88 8.12
CA GLY A 36 19.80 10.15 7.80
C GLY A 36 19.83 8.72 8.32
N ASN A 37 18.65 8.17 8.68
CA ASN A 37 18.53 6.82 9.21
C ASN A 37 18.55 5.82 8.04
N LYS A 38 19.56 4.93 8.02
CA LYS A 38 19.77 3.94 6.95
C LYS A 38 19.31 2.55 7.33
N ASN A 39 18.89 2.35 8.57
CA ASN A 39 18.56 1.03 9.11
C ASN A 39 17.05 0.78 9.17
N THR A 40 16.25 1.84 9.26
CA THR A 40 14.80 1.73 9.34
C THR A 40 14.20 1.41 7.98
N ILE A 41 13.49 0.30 7.92
CA ILE A 41 12.73 -0.13 6.75
C ILE A 41 11.34 0.51 6.79
N VAL A 42 10.86 1.03 5.66
CA VAL A 42 9.48 1.50 5.51
C VAL A 42 8.72 0.53 4.61
N MET A 43 7.57 0.07 5.08
CA MET A 43 6.66 -0.80 4.33
C MET A 43 5.22 -0.37 4.58
N GLY A 44 4.34 -0.58 3.62
CA GLY A 44 2.95 -0.16 3.79
C GLY A 44 1.97 -0.82 2.83
N LEU A 45 0.75 -0.28 2.85
CA LEU A 45 -0.31 -0.68 1.93
C LEU A 45 -0.44 0.35 0.82
N GLY A 46 -0.45 -0.13 -0.42
CA GLY A 46 -0.77 0.72 -1.56
C GLY A 46 -0.15 0.25 -2.87
N ILE A 47 -0.56 0.94 -3.92
CA ILE A 47 -0.16 0.69 -5.32
C ILE A 47 0.05 1.98 -6.09
N ASP A 48 0.27 3.10 -5.40
CA ASP A 48 0.66 4.36 -6.08
C ASP A 48 1.91 4.11 -6.94
N LYS A 49 1.96 4.75 -8.09
CA LYS A 49 3.05 4.57 -9.06
C LYS A 49 4.43 4.79 -8.43
N ARG A 50 4.54 5.73 -7.49
CA ARG A 50 5.81 6.03 -6.80
C ARG A 50 6.21 4.91 -5.84
N VAL A 51 5.23 4.30 -5.16
CA VAL A 51 5.48 3.13 -4.29
C VAL A 51 5.89 1.93 -5.13
N LEU A 52 5.19 1.65 -6.24
CA LEU A 52 5.56 0.58 -7.17
C LEU A 52 6.97 0.79 -7.76
N GLN A 53 7.30 2.04 -8.15
CA GLN A 53 8.65 2.37 -8.60
C GLN A 53 9.67 2.15 -7.49
N GLY A 54 9.38 2.55 -6.27
CA GLY A 54 10.25 2.34 -5.12
C GLY A 54 10.46 0.86 -4.78
N VAL A 55 9.49 -0.01 -5.06
CA VAL A 55 9.69 -1.47 -4.96
C VAL A 55 10.62 -1.97 -6.06
N LEU A 56 10.50 -1.45 -7.29
CA LEU A 56 11.36 -1.85 -8.41
C LEU A 56 12.84 -1.45 -8.20
N ASP A 57 13.07 -0.25 -7.70
CA ASP A 57 14.43 0.25 -7.45
C ASP A 57 14.98 -0.13 -6.06
N GLY A 58 14.17 -0.76 -5.21
CA GLY A 58 14.58 -1.32 -3.92
C GLY A 58 14.50 -0.34 -2.74
N THR A 59 13.91 0.83 -2.92
CA THR A 59 13.63 1.80 -1.84
C THR A 59 12.59 1.26 -0.86
N PHE A 60 11.58 0.55 -1.37
CA PHE A 60 10.64 -0.24 -0.59
C PHE A 60 10.91 -1.73 -0.77
N PRO A 61 10.94 -2.54 0.30
CA PRO A 61 11.13 -4.00 0.18
C PRO A 61 9.92 -4.68 -0.48
N GLY A 62 8.77 -4.05 -0.41
CA GLY A 62 7.50 -4.51 -0.95
C GLY A 62 6.34 -3.66 -0.49
N SER A 63 5.15 -4.02 -0.94
CA SER A 63 3.88 -3.41 -0.54
C SER A 63 2.78 -4.46 -0.53
N VAL A 64 1.63 -4.10 0.02
CA VAL A 64 0.44 -4.94 0.01
C VAL A 64 -0.74 -4.09 -0.48
N SER A 65 -1.60 -4.65 -1.30
CA SER A 65 -2.80 -3.96 -1.78
C SER A 65 -4.03 -4.86 -1.75
N PRO A 66 -5.18 -4.38 -1.26
CA PRO A 66 -6.45 -5.01 -1.58
C PRO A 66 -6.69 -4.80 -3.07
N ALA A 67 -6.72 -5.88 -3.87
CA ALA A 67 -6.86 -5.83 -5.32
C ALA A 67 -7.98 -4.86 -5.75
N PRO A 68 -7.66 -3.65 -6.27
CA PRO A 68 -8.67 -2.58 -6.40
C PRO A 68 -9.72 -2.85 -7.46
N ILE A 69 -9.37 -3.58 -8.52
CA ILE A 69 -10.30 -3.95 -9.59
C ILE A 69 -11.33 -4.94 -9.04
N GLU A 70 -10.87 -5.98 -8.34
CA GLU A 70 -11.72 -7.01 -7.73
C GLU A 70 -12.58 -6.40 -6.62
N THR A 71 -12.02 -5.52 -5.82
CA THR A 71 -12.74 -4.76 -4.80
C THR A 71 -13.85 -3.91 -5.42
N GLY A 72 -13.54 -3.18 -6.49
CA GLY A 72 -14.53 -2.38 -7.22
C GLY A 72 -15.65 -3.24 -7.81
N ARG A 73 -15.31 -4.39 -8.40
CA ARG A 73 -16.31 -5.34 -8.93
C ARG A 73 -17.20 -5.91 -7.82
N ALA A 74 -16.61 -6.30 -6.69
CA ALA A 74 -17.35 -6.81 -5.55
C ALA A 74 -18.31 -5.76 -4.98
N LEU A 75 -17.85 -4.52 -4.82
CA LEU A 75 -18.69 -3.40 -4.37
C LEU A 75 -19.85 -3.15 -5.33
N ALA A 76 -19.60 -3.12 -6.64
CA ALA A 76 -20.65 -2.95 -7.64
C ALA A 76 -21.67 -4.10 -7.57
N ALA A 77 -21.21 -5.36 -7.54
CA ALA A 77 -22.09 -6.52 -7.46
C ALA A 77 -22.99 -6.49 -6.21
N VAL A 78 -22.43 -6.18 -5.04
CA VAL A 78 -23.18 -6.05 -3.78
C VAL A 78 -24.20 -4.90 -3.89
N SER A 79 -23.80 -3.75 -4.43
CA SER A 79 -24.70 -2.60 -4.58
C SER A 79 -25.88 -2.90 -5.50
N PHE A 80 -25.65 -3.58 -6.62
CA PHE A 80 -26.72 -4.00 -7.53
C PHE A 80 -27.65 -5.04 -6.88
N ALA A 81 -27.11 -6.02 -6.16
CA ALA A 81 -27.91 -7.01 -5.45
C ALA A 81 -28.83 -6.36 -4.41
N LEU A 82 -28.27 -5.49 -3.57
CA LEU A 82 -29.04 -4.75 -2.57
C LEU A 82 -30.14 -3.88 -3.21
N ASN A 83 -29.84 -3.20 -4.32
CA ASN A 83 -30.83 -2.37 -5.02
C ASN A 83 -32.02 -3.20 -5.59
N ARG A 84 -31.81 -4.49 -5.89
CA ARG A 84 -32.87 -5.41 -6.30
C ARG A 84 -33.61 -6.05 -5.15
N GLY A 85 -33.18 -5.82 -3.91
CA GLY A 85 -33.74 -6.50 -2.72
C GLY A 85 -33.19 -7.90 -2.50
N ASP A 86 -32.11 -8.28 -3.19
CA ASP A 86 -31.47 -9.58 -3.01
C ASP A 86 -30.75 -9.67 -1.65
N LYS A 87 -30.70 -10.88 -1.09
CA LYS A 87 -29.87 -11.13 0.10
C LYS A 87 -28.40 -11.18 -0.29
N VAL A 88 -27.59 -10.41 0.44
CA VAL A 88 -26.12 -10.42 0.27
C VAL A 88 -25.45 -11.02 1.50
N PRO A 89 -24.27 -11.64 1.37
CA PRO A 89 -23.50 -12.12 2.50
C PRO A 89 -23.13 -10.96 3.44
N ALA A 90 -23.07 -11.24 4.74
CA ALA A 90 -22.64 -10.26 5.74
C ALA A 90 -21.18 -9.83 5.54
N ASN A 91 -20.37 -10.71 4.97
CA ASN A 91 -18.95 -10.47 4.65
C ASN A 91 -18.67 -10.85 3.20
N VAL A 92 -18.02 -9.95 2.49
CA VAL A 92 -17.48 -10.20 1.13
C VAL A 92 -15.97 -10.09 1.21
N VAL A 93 -15.29 -11.20 0.99
CA VAL A 93 -13.82 -11.25 1.02
C VAL A 93 -13.28 -10.95 -0.36
N VAL A 94 -12.38 -9.98 -0.46
CA VAL A 94 -11.63 -9.67 -1.67
C VAL A 94 -10.17 -10.10 -1.50
N PRO A 95 -9.48 -10.50 -2.59
CA PRO A 95 -8.09 -10.90 -2.50
C PRO A 95 -7.18 -9.74 -2.10
N VAL A 96 -6.09 -10.09 -1.45
CA VAL A 96 -4.97 -9.17 -1.16
C VAL A 96 -3.79 -9.59 -2.03
N VAL A 97 -3.14 -8.62 -2.65
CA VAL A 97 -1.96 -8.84 -3.49
C VAL A 97 -0.73 -8.37 -2.74
N THR A 98 0.22 -9.26 -2.55
CA THR A 98 1.57 -8.90 -2.09
C THR A 98 2.37 -8.43 -3.30
N ILE A 99 2.96 -7.26 -3.18
CA ILE A 99 3.73 -6.60 -4.22
C ILE A 99 5.22 -6.77 -3.88
N THR A 100 5.92 -7.40 -4.78
CA THR A 100 7.35 -7.63 -4.70
C THR A 100 8.04 -7.13 -5.97
N LYS A 101 9.36 -7.11 -5.99
CA LYS A 101 10.11 -6.71 -7.18
C LYS A 101 9.75 -7.55 -8.41
N ASP A 102 9.37 -8.82 -8.21
CA ASP A 102 9.06 -9.74 -9.31
C ASP A 102 7.76 -9.41 -10.03
N ASN A 103 6.79 -8.80 -9.35
CA ASN A 103 5.46 -8.51 -9.91
C ASN A 103 5.11 -7.02 -10.01
N ALA A 104 5.89 -6.14 -9.41
CA ALA A 104 5.60 -4.70 -9.37
C ALA A 104 5.50 -4.08 -10.76
N GLN A 105 6.35 -4.51 -11.72
CA GLN A 105 6.30 -4.00 -13.10
C GLN A 105 5.01 -4.40 -13.82
N ALA A 106 4.60 -5.65 -13.70
CA ALA A 106 3.37 -6.14 -14.32
C ALA A 106 2.12 -5.44 -13.73
N ILE A 107 2.12 -5.21 -12.40
CA ILE A 107 1.06 -4.46 -11.72
C ILE A 107 1.04 -3.01 -12.20
N MET A 108 2.19 -2.35 -12.27
CA MET A 108 2.32 -0.98 -12.77
C MET A 108 1.79 -0.86 -14.20
N ASP A 109 2.17 -1.79 -15.07
CA ASP A 109 1.72 -1.81 -16.46
C ASP A 109 0.21 -2.01 -16.57
N SER A 110 -0.38 -2.88 -15.77
CA SER A 110 -1.81 -3.14 -15.79
C SER A 110 -2.66 -1.97 -15.32
N LEU A 111 -2.14 -1.14 -14.42
CA LEU A 111 -2.87 -0.02 -13.83
C LEU A 111 -2.61 1.31 -14.54
N TYR A 112 -1.42 1.52 -15.08
CA TYR A 112 -0.95 2.84 -15.52
C TYR A 112 -0.54 2.91 -17.00
N LYS A 113 -0.35 1.78 -17.70
CA LYS A 113 -0.21 1.80 -19.16
C LYS A 113 -1.60 1.73 -19.80
N LYS A 114 -1.92 2.77 -20.56
CA LYS A 114 -3.06 2.78 -21.49
C LYS A 114 -2.59 2.36 -22.87
#